data_db9e3250cd2e74136a6a5535999c1187
#
_entry.id   db9e3250cd2e74136a6a5535999c1187
#
_cell.length_a   1.000
_cell.length_b   1.000
_cell.length_c   1.000
_cell.angle_alpha   90.00
_cell.angle_beta   90.00
_cell.angle_gamma   90.00
#
_symmetry.space_group_name_H-M   'P 1'
#
loop_
_entity.id
_entity.type
_entity.pdbx_description
1 polymer ?
#
loop_
_entity_poly.entity_id
_entity_poly.type
_entity_poly.pdbx_seq_one_letter_code
_entity_poly.pdbx_strand_id
1 'polypeptide(L)'
;MQAVQPALAFLEPQFDPWVFRVVRLGLPWWLRWTKGIREVRLEGGEILAEWMAQFQRGQVRLILAYRHPTTADPPCLIHALANLLPPIAQAKGIPLRQPVHAHFMYDRGIPLWAGAVAAWLLPRLGATPIVRGRLDRQGLKAARSLLLDGPFPLAAAPEGGANGHSDILNPLEPGLAQLGFWCQEDLLKAHRPEQVIILPIHTRYQYLGDPEPAIAKLLTRLEQDCGIQADSGLSIRERLSRLGEQLLPQMEQFYSQFFPKPLTQALGSGDPEVLERLQRLLDSALRVAEFNLNLQPQGSLIDRRHRIEQAAWERIYCLDEAGNRQSPVEWGLANRIAQEAQLHLWHMRLVETFLAMTYPPHSPAPTPIGEAESALRFWALISRLKGQDPLKLPTPQLGCRRASFTIGDPVNVSQRWGDYQRNRRQAVQSLTDDLQQALMQLMHSH
;
A
#
# COMPACT_ATOMS: atom_id res chain seq x y z
N MET A 1 -17.46 19.55 3.93
CA MET A 1 -17.81 18.23 4.48
C MET A 1 -18.22 17.35 3.33
N GLN A 2 -17.69 16.11 3.26
CA GLN A 2 -18.10 15.18 2.21
C GLN A 2 -19.55 14.74 2.48
N ALA A 3 -20.41 14.90 1.50
CA ALA A 3 -21.74 14.35 1.49
C ALA A 3 -21.69 12.83 1.21
N VAL A 4 -22.81 12.13 1.42
CA VAL A 4 -22.99 10.76 0.95
C VAL A 4 -22.67 10.68 -0.56
N GLN A 5 -22.02 9.61 -0.98
CA GLN A 5 -21.51 9.41 -2.33
C GLN A 5 -22.16 8.19 -2.98
N PRO A 6 -22.17 8.10 -4.33
CA PRO A 6 -22.54 6.87 -5.03
C PRO A 6 -21.70 5.68 -4.58
N ALA A 7 -22.27 4.49 -4.64
CA ALA A 7 -21.57 3.24 -4.34
C ALA A 7 -20.30 3.10 -5.18
N LEU A 8 -19.24 2.53 -4.58
CA LEU A 8 -17.98 2.30 -5.29
C LEU A 8 -18.17 1.27 -6.38
N ALA A 9 -18.21 1.72 -7.63
CA ALA A 9 -18.34 0.85 -8.77
C ALA A 9 -17.14 -0.10 -8.91
N PHE A 10 -17.40 -1.32 -9.32
CA PHE A 10 -16.37 -2.24 -9.77
C PHE A 10 -15.99 -1.86 -11.22
N LEU A 11 -14.75 -1.41 -11.39
CA LEU A 11 -14.22 -1.07 -12.69
C LEU A 11 -13.56 -2.31 -13.31
N GLU A 12 -14.25 -2.93 -14.26
CA GLU A 12 -13.74 -4.15 -14.91
C GLU A 12 -12.44 -3.88 -15.67
N PRO A 13 -11.41 -4.74 -15.51
CA PRO A 13 -10.17 -4.62 -16.26
C PRO A 13 -10.44 -4.79 -17.77
N GLN A 14 -10.09 -3.78 -18.57
CA GLN A 14 -10.23 -3.77 -20.03
C GLN A 14 -8.96 -3.17 -20.64
N PHE A 15 -7.93 -3.99 -20.80
CA PHE A 15 -6.65 -3.52 -21.34
C PHE A 15 -6.81 -2.89 -22.73
N ASP A 16 -6.37 -1.64 -22.85
CA ASP A 16 -6.34 -0.86 -24.09
C ASP A 16 -4.90 -0.63 -24.54
N PRO A 17 -4.45 -1.26 -25.66
CA PRO A 17 -3.09 -1.12 -26.14
C PRO A 17 -2.69 0.32 -26.54
N TRP A 18 -3.68 1.14 -26.97
CA TRP A 18 -3.39 2.55 -27.32
C TRP A 18 -3.17 3.39 -26.08
N VAL A 19 -4.03 3.25 -25.08
CA VAL A 19 -3.87 3.93 -23.79
C VAL A 19 -2.54 3.53 -23.15
N PHE A 20 -2.23 2.23 -23.13
CA PHE A 20 -0.95 1.74 -22.61
C PHE A 20 0.26 2.35 -23.39
N ARG A 21 0.17 2.47 -24.71
CA ARG A 21 1.25 3.05 -25.53
C ARG A 21 1.48 4.52 -25.17
N VAL A 22 0.41 5.30 -25.01
CA VAL A 22 0.50 6.72 -24.57
C VAL A 22 1.09 6.82 -23.17
N VAL A 23 0.60 6.00 -22.22
CA VAL A 23 1.11 5.96 -20.84
C VAL A 23 2.59 5.59 -20.84
N ARG A 24 3.00 4.54 -21.56
CA ARG A 24 4.40 4.11 -21.66
C ARG A 24 5.33 5.26 -22.06
N LEU A 25 4.93 6.09 -23.03
CA LEU A 25 5.73 7.21 -23.51
C LEU A 25 5.76 8.38 -22.53
N GLY A 26 4.62 8.71 -21.89
CA GLY A 26 4.50 9.83 -20.97
C GLY A 26 5.00 9.55 -19.56
N LEU A 27 5.04 8.26 -19.18
CA LEU A 27 5.29 7.84 -17.79
C LEU A 27 6.66 8.30 -17.23
N PRO A 28 7.79 8.25 -17.97
CA PRO A 28 9.08 8.74 -17.46
C PRO A 28 9.03 10.23 -17.09
N TRP A 29 8.37 11.04 -17.90
CA TRP A 29 8.18 12.47 -17.66
C TRP A 29 7.31 12.72 -16.44
N TRP A 30 6.20 11.99 -16.33
CA TRP A 30 5.30 12.07 -15.19
C TRP A 30 6.01 11.68 -13.88
N LEU A 31 6.77 10.57 -13.85
CA LEU A 31 7.56 10.15 -12.70
C LEU A 31 8.58 11.23 -12.29
N ARG A 32 9.27 11.82 -13.27
CA ARG A 32 10.27 12.86 -13.02
C ARG A 32 9.66 14.12 -12.41
N TRP A 33 8.57 14.61 -12.98
CA TRP A 33 8.04 15.93 -12.63
C TRP A 33 7.06 15.88 -11.46
N THR A 34 6.30 14.79 -11.29
CA THR A 34 5.27 14.70 -10.24
C THR A 34 5.75 13.90 -9.02
N LYS A 35 6.62 12.90 -9.20
CA LYS A 35 7.09 12.02 -8.12
C LYS A 35 8.55 12.25 -7.75
N GLY A 36 9.28 13.12 -8.46
CA GLY A 36 10.70 13.36 -8.22
C GLY A 36 11.59 12.14 -8.52
N ILE A 37 11.09 11.17 -9.31
CA ILE A 37 11.84 9.96 -9.67
C ILE A 37 12.51 10.20 -11.03
N ARG A 38 13.83 10.38 -11.00
CA ARG A 38 14.63 10.65 -12.20
C ARG A 38 15.20 9.42 -12.87
N GLU A 39 15.36 8.36 -12.10
CA GLU A 39 15.97 7.12 -12.58
C GLU A 39 15.18 5.93 -12.05
N VAL A 40 14.95 4.94 -12.92
CA VAL A 40 14.41 3.63 -12.56
C VAL A 40 15.43 2.58 -13.00
N ARG A 41 15.75 1.65 -12.12
CA ARG A 41 16.67 0.52 -12.38
C ARG A 41 15.95 -0.79 -12.22
N LEU A 42 16.40 -1.78 -12.99
CA LEU A 42 15.93 -3.16 -12.90
C LEU A 42 17.15 -4.08 -12.73
N GLU A 43 17.33 -4.60 -11.52
CA GLU A 43 18.39 -5.52 -11.14
C GLU A 43 17.87 -6.95 -11.20
N GLY A 44 18.61 -7.87 -11.83
CA GLY A 44 18.10 -9.21 -12.13
C GLY A 44 17.06 -9.21 -13.28
N GLY A 45 17.12 -8.21 -14.16
CA GLY A 45 16.19 -8.10 -15.28
C GLY A 45 16.20 -9.29 -16.23
N GLU A 46 17.33 -9.99 -16.36
CA GLU A 46 17.43 -11.25 -17.10
C GLU A 46 16.58 -12.37 -16.50
N ILE A 47 16.54 -12.49 -15.19
CA ILE A 47 15.70 -13.47 -14.47
C ILE A 47 14.22 -13.18 -14.77
N LEU A 48 13.84 -11.90 -14.64
CA LEU A 48 12.47 -11.49 -14.97
C LEU A 48 12.13 -11.75 -16.45
N ALA A 49 13.06 -11.49 -17.38
CA ALA A 49 12.86 -11.75 -18.80
C ALA A 49 12.63 -13.23 -19.09
N GLU A 50 13.37 -14.14 -18.45
CA GLU A 50 13.20 -15.58 -18.58
C GLU A 50 11.82 -16.03 -18.11
N TRP A 51 11.37 -15.58 -16.93
CA TRP A 51 10.03 -15.92 -16.42
C TRP A 51 8.91 -15.30 -17.26
N MET A 52 9.08 -14.09 -17.75
CA MET A 52 8.13 -13.47 -18.69
C MET A 52 8.07 -14.25 -20.01
N ALA A 53 9.19 -14.74 -20.54
CA ALA A 53 9.21 -15.56 -21.73
C ALA A 53 8.52 -16.92 -21.52
N GLN A 54 8.72 -17.57 -20.37
CA GLN A 54 8.02 -18.80 -19.99
C GLN A 54 6.51 -18.57 -19.86
N PHE A 55 6.10 -17.46 -19.22
CA PHE A 55 4.70 -17.05 -19.15
C PHE A 55 4.10 -16.87 -20.56
N GLN A 56 4.78 -16.13 -21.44
CA GLN A 56 4.31 -15.89 -22.81
C GLN A 56 4.27 -17.15 -23.70
N ARG A 57 5.03 -18.19 -23.34
CA ARG A 57 4.95 -19.53 -23.96
C ARG A 57 3.88 -20.42 -23.37
N GLY A 58 3.15 -19.97 -22.33
CA GLY A 58 2.13 -20.79 -21.65
C GLY A 58 2.72 -21.94 -20.81
N GLN A 59 3.96 -21.79 -20.31
CA GLN A 59 4.60 -22.79 -19.45
C GLN A 59 4.31 -22.54 -17.97
N VAL A 60 4.07 -21.27 -17.63
CA VAL A 60 3.78 -20.85 -16.25
C VAL A 60 2.67 -19.81 -16.21
N ARG A 61 1.96 -19.76 -15.08
CA ARG A 61 1.19 -18.59 -14.64
C ARG A 61 2.02 -17.85 -13.62
N LEU A 62 2.19 -16.55 -13.80
CA LEU A 62 3.17 -15.75 -13.07
C LEU A 62 2.50 -14.67 -12.22
N ILE A 63 2.92 -14.59 -10.96
CA ILE A 63 2.56 -13.52 -10.03
C ILE A 63 3.82 -12.71 -9.71
N LEU A 64 3.78 -11.41 -9.92
CA LEU A 64 4.82 -10.47 -9.51
C LEU A 64 4.46 -9.92 -8.14
N ALA A 65 5.13 -10.42 -7.10
CA ALA A 65 4.91 -10.01 -5.71
C ALA A 65 5.88 -8.87 -5.37
N TYR A 66 5.47 -7.62 -5.64
CA TYR A 66 6.35 -6.48 -5.44
C TYR A 66 6.12 -5.80 -4.09
N ARG A 67 7.21 -5.37 -3.47
CA ARG A 67 7.20 -4.54 -2.27
C ARG A 67 6.63 -3.16 -2.57
N HIS A 68 5.81 -2.62 -1.65
CA HIS A 68 5.04 -1.40 -1.90
C HIS A 68 5.29 -0.28 -0.87
N PRO A 69 6.52 0.28 -0.79
CA PRO A 69 6.81 1.39 0.12
C PRO A 69 6.08 2.69 -0.25
N THR A 70 5.80 2.96 -1.51
CA THR A 70 5.16 4.21 -1.94
C THR A 70 4.11 4.02 -3.04
N THR A 71 3.19 4.98 -3.18
CA THR A 71 2.21 4.98 -4.29
C THR A 71 2.83 5.14 -5.68
N ALA A 72 4.15 5.36 -5.77
CA ALA A 72 4.88 5.46 -7.04
C ALA A 72 5.37 4.10 -7.57
N ASP A 73 5.31 3.02 -6.76
CA ASP A 73 5.87 1.73 -7.15
C ASP A 73 5.18 1.10 -8.36
N PRO A 74 3.82 1.03 -8.44
CA PRO A 74 3.17 0.47 -9.63
C PRO A 74 3.54 1.23 -10.92
N PRO A 75 3.49 2.58 -10.99
CA PRO A 75 3.99 3.32 -12.14
C PRO A 75 5.46 3.05 -12.48
N CYS A 76 6.35 2.98 -11.47
CA CYS A 76 7.76 2.67 -11.70
C CYS A 76 7.94 1.24 -12.24
N LEU A 77 7.19 0.26 -11.73
CA LEU A 77 7.24 -1.12 -12.20
C LEU A 77 6.66 -1.25 -13.61
N ILE A 78 5.59 -0.51 -13.94
CA ILE A 78 5.09 -0.40 -15.34
C ILE A 78 6.19 0.13 -16.25
N HIS A 79 6.92 1.19 -15.84
CA HIS A 79 8.04 1.72 -16.60
C HIS A 79 9.18 0.70 -16.76
N ALA A 80 9.53 -0.02 -15.69
CA ALA A 80 10.54 -1.07 -15.73
C ALA A 80 10.17 -2.19 -16.71
N LEU A 81 8.94 -2.71 -16.62
CA LEU A 81 8.43 -3.78 -17.50
C LEU A 81 8.37 -3.32 -18.97
N ALA A 82 7.83 -2.12 -19.21
CA ALA A 82 7.54 -1.66 -20.57
C ALA A 82 8.75 -1.08 -21.32
N ASN A 83 9.70 -0.48 -20.60
CA ASN A 83 10.80 0.28 -21.21
C ASN A 83 12.20 -0.29 -20.90
N LEU A 84 12.41 -0.90 -19.73
CA LEU A 84 13.73 -1.39 -19.33
C LEU A 84 13.89 -2.90 -19.60
N LEU A 85 12.88 -3.69 -19.37
CA LEU A 85 12.96 -5.15 -19.55
C LEU A 85 13.17 -5.57 -21.02
N PRO A 86 12.49 -5.00 -22.03
CA PRO A 86 12.68 -5.40 -23.42
C PRO A 86 14.12 -5.29 -23.94
N PRO A 87 14.87 -4.19 -23.74
CA PRO A 87 16.27 -4.11 -24.18
C PRO A 87 17.18 -5.08 -23.41
N ILE A 88 16.91 -5.35 -22.10
CA ILE A 88 17.66 -6.35 -21.33
C ILE A 88 17.45 -7.75 -21.93
N ALA A 89 16.20 -8.12 -22.18
CA ALA A 89 15.85 -9.39 -22.79
C ALA A 89 16.49 -9.54 -24.18
N GLN A 90 16.45 -8.52 -25.01
CA GLN A 90 17.08 -8.51 -26.32
C GLN A 90 18.61 -8.74 -26.23
N ALA A 91 19.29 -8.04 -25.31
CA ALA A 91 20.72 -8.20 -25.08
C ALA A 91 21.12 -9.61 -24.62
N LYS A 92 20.20 -10.34 -23.99
CA LYS A 92 20.37 -11.73 -23.54
C LYS A 92 19.83 -12.77 -24.54
N GLY A 93 19.30 -12.35 -25.69
CA GLY A 93 18.71 -13.26 -26.68
C GLY A 93 17.39 -13.89 -26.24
N ILE A 94 16.71 -13.32 -25.25
CA ILE A 94 15.42 -13.82 -24.73
C ILE A 94 14.28 -13.15 -25.53
N PRO A 95 13.49 -13.92 -26.30
CA PRO A 95 12.41 -13.35 -27.11
C PRO A 95 11.23 -12.99 -26.23
N LEU A 96 10.82 -11.71 -26.24
CA LEU A 96 9.61 -11.22 -25.56
C LEU A 96 8.64 -10.59 -26.58
N ARG A 97 7.38 -11.04 -26.53
CA ARG A 97 6.28 -10.41 -27.27
C ARG A 97 5.88 -9.10 -26.61
N GLN A 98 5.64 -8.08 -27.42
CA GLN A 98 5.18 -6.76 -26.96
C GLN A 98 3.67 -6.64 -27.01
N PRO A 99 3.05 -5.89 -26.10
CA PRO A 99 3.68 -5.14 -25.00
C PRO A 99 4.05 -6.04 -23.81
N VAL A 100 5.13 -5.68 -23.09
CA VAL A 100 5.49 -6.29 -21.82
C VAL A 100 4.81 -5.48 -20.70
N HIS A 101 3.93 -6.13 -19.96
CA HIS A 101 3.08 -5.50 -18.95
C HIS A 101 2.67 -6.50 -17.86
N ALA A 102 1.95 -6.05 -16.85
CA ALA A 102 1.30 -6.87 -15.83
C ALA A 102 -0.10 -6.34 -15.49
N HIS A 103 -1.01 -7.21 -15.04
CA HIS A 103 -2.30 -6.83 -14.47
C HIS A 103 -2.09 -6.44 -13.00
N PHE A 104 -2.17 -5.16 -12.69
CA PHE A 104 -1.97 -4.67 -11.33
C PHE A 104 -3.25 -4.79 -10.51
N MET A 105 -3.13 -5.37 -9.30
CA MET A 105 -4.20 -5.26 -8.31
C MET A 105 -4.12 -3.92 -7.60
N TYR A 106 -5.25 -3.25 -7.42
CA TYR A 106 -5.32 -1.97 -6.74
C TYR A 106 -6.53 -1.88 -5.80
N ASP A 107 -6.42 -1.03 -4.77
CA ASP A 107 -7.52 -0.80 -3.85
C ASP A 107 -8.67 -0.04 -4.53
N ARG A 108 -9.90 -0.56 -4.42
CA ARG A 108 -11.10 0.03 -5.06
C ARG A 108 -11.34 1.49 -4.69
N GLY A 109 -10.80 1.94 -3.56
CA GLY A 109 -10.87 3.34 -3.12
C GLY A 109 -9.86 4.28 -3.80
N ILE A 110 -8.90 3.78 -4.60
CA ILE A 110 -7.91 4.65 -5.26
C ILE A 110 -8.55 5.78 -6.08
N PRO A 111 -9.59 5.56 -6.90
CA PRO A 111 -10.23 6.63 -7.64
C PRO A 111 -10.77 7.79 -6.79
N LEU A 112 -11.08 7.56 -5.52
CA LEU A 112 -11.61 8.58 -4.62
C LEU A 112 -10.62 9.71 -4.31
N TRP A 113 -9.35 9.36 -4.21
CA TRP A 113 -8.28 10.32 -3.92
C TRP A 113 -7.39 10.62 -5.13
N ALA A 114 -7.24 9.67 -6.07
CA ALA A 114 -6.48 9.86 -7.30
C ALA A 114 -7.29 10.51 -8.43
N GLY A 115 -8.62 10.60 -8.27
CA GLY A 115 -9.53 11.34 -9.13
C GLY A 115 -10.00 10.60 -10.38
N ALA A 116 -10.81 11.29 -11.20
CA ALA A 116 -11.46 10.73 -12.38
C ALA A 116 -10.48 10.19 -13.45
N VAL A 117 -9.30 10.80 -13.57
CA VAL A 117 -8.26 10.32 -14.50
C VAL A 117 -7.80 8.93 -14.11
N ALA A 118 -7.57 8.67 -12.82
CA ALA A 118 -7.21 7.33 -12.35
C ALA A 118 -8.35 6.34 -12.55
N ALA A 119 -9.59 6.72 -12.26
CA ALA A 119 -10.77 5.89 -12.49
C ALA A 119 -10.92 5.47 -13.96
N TRP A 120 -10.61 6.37 -14.89
CA TRP A 120 -10.64 6.11 -16.32
C TRP A 120 -9.44 5.26 -16.80
N LEU A 121 -8.25 5.51 -16.21
CA LEU A 121 -6.99 4.94 -16.68
C LEU A 121 -6.77 3.51 -16.18
N LEU A 122 -7.02 3.24 -14.88
CA LEU A 122 -6.70 1.95 -14.26
C LEU A 122 -7.32 0.74 -14.97
N PRO A 123 -8.63 0.73 -15.29
CA PRO A 123 -9.22 -0.39 -16.05
C PRO A 123 -8.58 -0.56 -17.44
N ARG A 124 -8.24 0.55 -18.12
CA ARG A 124 -7.62 0.55 -19.47
C ARG A 124 -6.16 0.11 -19.47
N LEU A 125 -5.52 0.13 -18.32
CA LEU A 125 -4.24 -0.55 -18.10
C LEU A 125 -4.41 -2.02 -17.69
N GLY A 126 -5.63 -2.55 -17.70
CA GLY A 126 -5.92 -3.93 -17.30
C GLY A 126 -5.75 -4.17 -15.80
N ALA A 127 -5.78 -3.12 -14.99
CA ALA A 127 -5.69 -3.23 -13.54
C ALA A 127 -7.03 -3.67 -12.93
N THR A 128 -6.99 -4.52 -11.89
CA THR A 128 -8.18 -5.07 -11.23
C THR A 128 -8.36 -4.50 -9.83
N PRO A 129 -9.55 -3.96 -9.50
CA PRO A 129 -9.84 -3.45 -8.17
C PRO A 129 -10.11 -4.57 -7.18
N ILE A 130 -9.65 -4.40 -5.95
CA ILE A 130 -9.95 -5.26 -4.79
C ILE A 130 -10.39 -4.42 -3.61
N VAL A 131 -11.35 -4.93 -2.82
CA VAL A 131 -11.70 -4.36 -1.52
C VAL A 131 -10.99 -5.16 -0.44
N ARG A 132 -10.26 -4.46 0.43
CA ARG A 132 -9.55 -5.07 1.56
C ARG A 132 -10.44 -5.11 2.80
N GLY A 133 -10.10 -5.95 3.77
CA GLY A 133 -10.83 -6.04 5.05
C GLY A 133 -12.15 -6.80 5.01
N ARG A 134 -12.61 -7.24 3.84
CA ARG A 134 -13.77 -8.12 3.66
C ARG A 134 -13.57 -9.06 2.48
N LEU A 135 -14.43 -10.09 2.39
CA LEU A 135 -14.45 -10.99 1.23
C LEU A 135 -15.04 -10.28 0.00
N ASP A 136 -14.18 -9.77 -0.87
CA ASP A 136 -14.57 -9.19 -2.15
C ASP A 136 -14.68 -10.26 -3.25
N ARG A 137 -15.86 -10.89 -3.34
CA ARG A 137 -16.09 -11.97 -4.32
C ARG A 137 -15.87 -11.51 -5.77
N GLN A 138 -16.24 -10.28 -6.10
CA GLN A 138 -16.12 -9.75 -7.46
C GLN A 138 -14.67 -9.47 -7.82
N GLY A 139 -13.92 -8.76 -6.95
CA GLY A 139 -12.50 -8.49 -7.13
C GLY A 139 -11.66 -9.76 -7.18
N LEU A 140 -11.93 -10.71 -6.26
CA LEU A 140 -11.23 -12.00 -6.24
C LEU A 140 -11.52 -12.84 -7.49
N LYS A 141 -12.78 -12.85 -7.99
CA LYS A 141 -13.13 -13.53 -9.24
C LYS A 141 -12.37 -12.92 -10.43
N ALA A 142 -12.32 -11.59 -10.53
CA ALA A 142 -11.59 -10.92 -11.59
C ALA A 142 -10.08 -11.18 -11.52
N ALA A 143 -9.47 -11.07 -10.33
CA ALA A 143 -8.04 -11.36 -10.13
C ALA A 143 -7.71 -12.83 -10.48
N ARG A 144 -8.55 -13.78 -10.06
CA ARG A 144 -8.42 -15.21 -10.37
C ARG A 144 -8.52 -15.47 -11.87
N SER A 145 -9.48 -14.85 -12.57
CA SER A 145 -9.62 -14.96 -14.02
C SER A 145 -8.42 -14.38 -14.77
N LEU A 146 -7.93 -13.20 -14.35
CA LEU A 146 -6.74 -12.59 -14.95
C LEU A 146 -5.49 -13.42 -14.71
N LEU A 147 -5.34 -14.00 -13.52
CA LEU A 147 -4.21 -14.87 -13.23
C LEU A 147 -4.26 -16.17 -14.06
N LEU A 148 -5.45 -16.76 -14.22
CA LEU A 148 -5.62 -18.02 -14.97
C LEU A 148 -5.47 -17.82 -16.49
N ASP A 149 -6.13 -16.80 -17.05
CA ASP A 149 -6.30 -16.65 -18.51
C ASP A 149 -5.81 -15.31 -19.06
N GLY A 150 -5.44 -14.37 -18.21
CA GLY A 150 -5.02 -13.03 -18.63
C GLY A 150 -3.77 -13.07 -19.53
N PRO A 151 -3.66 -12.09 -20.46
CA PRO A 151 -2.52 -11.99 -21.39
C PRO A 151 -1.22 -11.50 -20.72
N PHE A 152 -1.29 -11.06 -19.47
CA PHE A 152 -0.16 -10.57 -18.68
C PHE A 152 -0.11 -11.24 -17.31
N PRO A 153 1.07 -11.32 -16.66
CA PRO A 153 1.18 -11.73 -15.27
C PRO A 153 0.32 -10.87 -14.34
N LEU A 154 -0.07 -11.40 -13.19
CA LEU A 154 -0.68 -10.61 -12.13
C LEU A 154 0.40 -9.93 -11.29
N ALA A 155 0.27 -8.65 -10.99
CA ALA A 155 1.16 -7.91 -10.11
C ALA A 155 0.39 -7.42 -8.88
N ALA A 156 0.86 -7.77 -7.70
CA ALA A 156 0.23 -7.37 -6.45
C ALA A 156 1.25 -7.14 -5.34
N ALA A 157 0.90 -6.23 -4.42
CA ALA A 157 1.69 -5.98 -3.22
C ALA A 157 1.21 -6.89 -2.08
N PRO A 158 2.02 -7.84 -1.62
CA PRO A 158 1.60 -8.77 -0.56
C PRO A 158 1.46 -8.09 0.80
N GLU A 159 1.97 -6.88 0.99
CA GLU A 159 1.79 -6.05 2.19
C GLU A 159 0.36 -5.49 2.33
N GLY A 160 -0.52 -5.72 1.36
CA GLY A 160 -1.89 -5.22 1.38
C GLY A 160 -2.04 -3.71 1.13
N GLY A 161 -0.99 -2.96 0.96
CA GLY A 161 -0.99 -1.52 0.67
C GLY A 161 0.38 -0.88 0.84
N ALA A 162 0.48 0.40 0.45
CA ALA A 162 1.71 1.15 0.64
C ALA A 162 1.98 1.33 2.14
N ASN A 163 3.13 0.81 2.61
CA ASN A 163 3.53 0.96 4.00
C ASN A 163 4.19 2.31 4.30
N GLY A 164 4.60 3.03 3.25
CA GLY A 164 5.28 4.31 3.29
C GLY A 164 6.72 4.25 3.82
N HIS A 165 7.35 3.08 3.94
CA HIS A 165 8.71 2.85 4.42
C HIS A 165 9.54 2.00 3.47
N SER A 166 10.66 2.55 3.03
CA SER A 166 11.65 1.80 2.25
C SER A 166 12.44 0.81 3.10
N ASP A 167 12.62 1.11 4.39
CA ASP A 167 13.45 0.32 5.31
C ASP A 167 12.70 -0.76 6.10
N ILE A 168 11.37 -0.79 6.05
CA ILE A 168 10.54 -1.69 6.85
C ILE A 168 9.59 -2.49 5.96
N LEU A 169 9.60 -3.81 6.09
CA LEU A 169 8.61 -4.70 5.49
C LEU A 169 7.49 -4.97 6.50
N ASN A 170 6.26 -4.66 6.13
CA ASN A 170 5.10 -5.05 6.92
C ASN A 170 4.87 -6.57 6.83
N PRO A 171 4.20 -7.18 7.83
CA PRO A 171 3.71 -8.55 7.71
C PRO A 171 2.89 -8.72 6.43
N LEU A 172 3.14 -9.81 5.72
CA LEU A 172 2.44 -10.07 4.46
C LEU A 172 1.03 -10.62 4.70
N GLU A 173 0.10 -10.20 3.84
CA GLU A 173 -1.26 -10.75 3.82
C GLU A 173 -1.28 -12.10 3.07
N PRO A 174 -2.03 -13.10 3.56
CA PRO A 174 -2.07 -14.44 2.94
C PRO A 174 -2.82 -14.47 1.60
N GLY A 175 -3.45 -13.36 1.20
CA GLY A 175 -4.29 -13.28 0.02
C GLY A 175 -3.58 -13.64 -1.29
N LEU A 176 -2.31 -13.24 -1.43
CA LEU A 176 -1.53 -13.53 -2.63
C LEU A 176 -1.16 -15.01 -2.74
N ALA A 177 -0.74 -15.63 -1.64
CA ALA A 177 -0.49 -17.07 -1.56
C ALA A 177 -1.77 -17.88 -1.86
N GLN A 178 -2.90 -17.43 -1.30
CA GLN A 178 -4.21 -18.06 -1.56
C GLN A 178 -4.61 -17.97 -3.04
N LEU A 179 -4.40 -16.82 -3.71
CA LEU A 179 -4.64 -16.67 -5.15
C LEU A 179 -3.76 -17.62 -5.96
N GLY A 180 -2.50 -17.80 -5.58
CA GLY A 180 -1.59 -18.78 -6.21
C GLY A 180 -2.15 -20.20 -6.14
N PHE A 181 -2.59 -20.65 -4.97
CA PHE A 181 -3.19 -21.98 -4.80
C PHE A 181 -4.52 -22.13 -5.54
N TRP A 182 -5.35 -21.11 -5.59
CA TRP A 182 -6.59 -21.14 -6.38
C TRP A 182 -6.31 -21.24 -7.88
N CYS A 183 -5.30 -20.54 -8.38
CA CYS A 183 -4.87 -20.68 -9.77
C CYS A 183 -4.40 -22.10 -10.06
N GLN A 184 -3.59 -22.71 -9.16
CA GLN A 184 -3.16 -24.10 -9.30
C GLN A 184 -4.35 -25.07 -9.29
N GLU A 185 -5.34 -24.86 -8.43
CA GLU A 185 -6.55 -25.66 -8.40
C GLU A 185 -7.32 -25.58 -9.74
N ASP A 186 -7.43 -24.37 -10.31
CA ASP A 186 -8.13 -24.13 -11.58
C ASP A 186 -7.39 -24.77 -12.77
N LEU A 187 -6.06 -24.67 -12.81
CA LEU A 187 -5.23 -25.31 -13.83
C LEU A 187 -5.43 -26.82 -13.81
N LEU A 188 -5.43 -27.44 -12.64
CA LEU A 188 -5.65 -28.88 -12.50
C LEU A 188 -7.05 -29.29 -12.94
N LYS A 189 -8.09 -28.52 -12.58
CA LYS A 189 -9.47 -28.78 -13.05
C LYS A 189 -9.62 -28.63 -14.57
N ALA A 190 -8.84 -27.73 -15.16
CA ALA A 190 -8.82 -27.51 -16.60
C ALA A 190 -7.84 -28.44 -17.35
N HIS A 191 -7.20 -29.38 -16.66
CA HIS A 191 -6.16 -30.29 -17.20
C HIS A 191 -5.03 -29.54 -17.93
N ARG A 192 -4.64 -28.37 -17.40
CA ARG A 192 -3.57 -27.52 -17.95
C ARG A 192 -2.24 -27.80 -17.25
N PRO A 193 -1.12 -27.89 -18.01
CA PRO A 193 0.19 -28.28 -17.48
C PRO A 193 1.01 -27.14 -16.84
N GLU A 194 0.53 -25.89 -16.90
CA GLU A 194 1.29 -24.74 -16.43
C GLU A 194 1.53 -24.81 -14.91
N GLN A 195 2.70 -24.33 -14.52
CA GLN A 195 3.04 -24.15 -13.12
C GLN A 195 2.70 -22.74 -12.65
N VAL A 196 2.35 -22.57 -11.38
CA VAL A 196 2.12 -21.28 -10.77
C VAL A 196 3.37 -20.84 -10.01
N ILE A 197 3.92 -19.69 -10.41
CA ILE A 197 5.15 -19.12 -9.85
C ILE A 197 4.85 -17.75 -9.25
N ILE A 198 5.35 -17.50 -8.05
CA ILE A 198 5.40 -16.16 -7.45
C ILE A 198 6.85 -15.68 -7.53
N LEU A 199 7.04 -14.50 -8.15
CA LEU A 199 8.35 -13.88 -8.26
C LEU A 199 8.42 -12.68 -7.30
N PRO A 200 9.21 -12.74 -6.23
CA PRO A 200 9.41 -11.63 -5.31
C PRO A 200 10.16 -10.50 -5.99
N ILE A 201 9.72 -9.26 -5.80
CA ILE A 201 10.37 -8.06 -6.32
C ILE A 201 10.54 -7.07 -5.19
N HIS A 202 11.79 -6.79 -4.82
CA HIS A 202 12.12 -5.76 -3.86
C HIS A 202 12.14 -4.39 -4.53
N THR A 203 11.51 -3.40 -3.90
CA THR A 203 11.51 -2.01 -4.35
C THR A 203 12.30 -1.16 -3.35
N ARG A 204 13.33 -0.46 -3.83
CA ARG A 204 14.18 0.41 -3.04
C ARG A 204 14.23 1.81 -3.64
N TYR A 205 14.17 2.82 -2.76
CA TYR A 205 14.38 4.22 -3.16
C TYR A 205 15.70 4.76 -2.61
N GLN A 206 16.34 5.61 -3.38
CA GLN A 206 17.56 6.31 -2.99
C GLN A 206 17.52 7.75 -3.51
N TYR A 207 17.96 8.71 -2.70
CA TYR A 207 18.17 10.07 -3.17
C TYR A 207 19.41 10.14 -4.08
N LEU A 208 19.31 10.92 -5.17
CA LEU A 208 20.41 11.15 -6.11
C LEU A 208 21.34 12.30 -5.68
N GLY A 209 21.02 12.93 -4.59
CA GLY A 209 21.81 13.98 -3.94
C GLY A 209 21.56 13.96 -2.45
N ASP A 210 22.08 14.91 -1.73
CA ASP A 210 21.87 15.03 -0.29
C ASP A 210 20.47 15.58 0.01
N PRO A 211 19.58 14.82 0.69
CA PRO A 211 18.26 15.27 1.09
C PRO A 211 18.25 16.06 2.40
N GLU A 212 19.33 16.03 3.18
CA GLU A 212 19.38 16.55 4.54
C GLU A 212 18.98 18.02 4.66
N PRO A 213 19.44 18.96 3.79
CA PRO A 213 19.01 20.35 3.87
C PRO A 213 17.51 20.55 3.65
N ALA A 214 16.91 19.75 2.78
CA ALA A 214 15.46 19.80 2.52
C ALA A 214 14.65 19.20 3.67
N ILE A 215 15.14 18.12 4.27
CA ILE A 215 14.55 17.51 5.48
C ILE A 215 14.64 18.49 6.65
N ALA A 216 15.80 19.09 6.89
CA ALA A 216 16.01 20.06 7.96
C ALA A 216 15.06 21.26 7.83
N LYS A 217 14.88 21.78 6.61
CA LYS A 217 13.90 22.85 6.33
C LYS A 217 12.47 22.43 6.60
N LEU A 218 12.09 21.21 6.24
CA LEU A 218 10.76 20.67 6.54
C LEU A 218 10.58 20.56 8.06
N LEU A 219 11.52 19.96 8.77
CA LEU A 219 11.47 19.81 10.23
C LEU A 219 11.32 21.15 10.95
N THR A 220 12.07 22.18 10.54
CA THR A 220 11.93 23.53 11.12
C THR A 220 10.48 24.04 11.06
N ARG A 221 9.78 23.81 9.95
CA ARG A 221 8.36 24.19 9.81
C ARG A 221 7.47 23.35 10.72
N LEU A 222 7.73 22.05 10.82
CA LEU A 222 6.93 21.14 11.65
C LEU A 222 7.11 21.42 13.13
N GLU A 223 8.35 21.74 13.55
CA GLU A 223 8.67 22.18 14.92
C GLU A 223 7.92 23.48 15.26
N GLN A 224 7.93 24.46 14.36
CA GLN A 224 7.15 25.70 14.54
C GLN A 224 5.65 25.42 14.65
N ASP A 225 5.10 24.55 13.79
CA ASP A 225 3.70 24.13 13.85
C ASP A 225 3.33 23.46 15.19
N CYS A 226 4.30 22.82 15.86
CA CYS A 226 4.14 22.19 17.18
C CYS A 226 4.52 23.09 18.36
N GLY A 227 4.89 24.35 18.11
CA GLY A 227 5.35 25.27 19.17
C GLY A 227 6.72 24.93 19.75
N ILE A 228 7.54 24.17 19.01
CA ILE A 228 8.89 23.80 19.40
C ILE A 228 9.88 24.81 18.79
N GLN A 229 10.80 25.29 19.60
CA GLN A 229 11.90 26.11 19.08
C GLN A 229 12.85 25.22 18.27
N ALA A 230 13.08 25.58 17.00
CA ALA A 230 13.97 24.83 16.13
C ALA A 230 15.43 24.91 16.68
N ASP A 231 16.10 23.77 16.68
CA ASP A 231 17.51 23.66 17.06
C ASP A 231 18.29 23.04 15.91
N SER A 232 19.10 23.85 15.24
CA SER A 232 19.93 23.42 14.11
C SER A 232 21.19 22.63 14.55
N GLY A 233 21.48 22.55 15.83
CA GLY A 233 22.60 21.75 16.38
C GLY A 233 22.24 20.26 16.53
N LEU A 234 20.95 19.92 16.47
CA LEU A 234 20.49 18.55 16.56
C LEU A 234 20.47 17.86 15.19
N SER A 235 20.79 16.57 15.17
CA SER A 235 20.65 15.71 13.98
C SER A 235 19.18 15.57 13.56
N ILE A 236 18.93 15.17 12.32
CA ILE A 236 17.58 14.88 11.79
C ILE A 236 16.83 13.90 12.70
N ARG A 237 17.52 12.86 13.15
CA ARG A 237 16.96 11.82 14.03
C ARG A 237 16.51 12.39 15.39
N GLU A 238 17.34 13.20 16.02
CA GLU A 238 17.01 13.82 17.32
C GLU A 238 15.83 14.78 17.17
N ARG A 239 15.76 15.54 16.09
CA ARG A 239 14.63 16.43 15.79
C ARG A 239 13.33 15.66 15.55
N LEU A 240 13.39 14.53 14.82
CA LEU A 240 12.23 13.63 14.62
C LEU A 240 11.75 13.02 15.96
N SER A 241 12.69 12.58 16.83
CA SER A 241 12.36 12.07 18.17
C SER A 241 11.66 13.13 19.01
N ARG A 242 12.20 14.34 19.04
CA ARG A 242 11.64 15.49 19.77
C ARG A 242 10.23 15.86 19.29
N LEU A 243 9.97 15.79 17.99
CA LEU A 243 8.62 15.97 17.45
C LEU A 243 7.65 14.90 17.98
N GLY A 244 8.07 13.64 18.00
CA GLY A 244 7.27 12.53 18.53
C GLY A 244 6.98 12.69 20.03
N GLU A 245 8.01 13.05 20.82
CA GLU A 245 7.91 13.29 22.26
C GLU A 245 6.97 14.44 22.61
N GLN A 246 6.89 15.46 21.75
CA GLN A 246 5.97 16.59 21.93
C GLN A 246 4.54 16.27 21.50
N LEU A 247 4.36 15.51 20.43
CA LEU A 247 3.03 15.20 19.91
C LEU A 247 2.32 14.13 20.72
N LEU A 248 3.05 13.15 21.27
CA LEU A 248 2.44 12.05 22.01
C LEU A 248 1.62 12.51 23.21
N PRO A 249 2.14 13.35 24.14
CA PRO A 249 1.36 13.87 25.26
C PRO A 249 0.14 14.70 24.84
N GLN A 250 0.27 15.49 23.77
CA GLN A 250 -0.84 16.29 23.26
C GLN A 250 -1.98 15.38 22.75
N MET A 251 -1.64 14.30 22.05
CA MET A 251 -2.60 13.32 21.57
C MET A 251 -3.22 12.53 22.74
N GLU A 252 -2.44 12.12 23.73
CA GLU A 252 -2.94 11.46 24.95
C GLU A 252 -3.93 12.38 25.68
N GLN A 253 -3.60 13.66 25.85
CA GLN A 253 -4.47 14.65 26.47
C GLN A 253 -5.78 14.78 25.68
N PHE A 254 -5.72 14.89 24.34
CA PHE A 254 -6.91 14.94 23.50
C PHE A 254 -7.80 13.73 23.72
N TYR A 255 -7.25 12.51 23.67
CA TYR A 255 -8.04 11.30 23.84
C TYR A 255 -8.56 11.14 25.28
N SER A 256 -7.81 11.58 26.31
CA SER A 256 -8.28 11.53 27.69
C SER A 256 -9.45 12.48 27.97
N GLN A 257 -9.47 13.65 27.33
CA GLN A 257 -10.54 14.63 27.50
C GLN A 257 -11.82 14.26 26.73
N PHE A 258 -11.66 13.83 25.48
CA PHE A 258 -12.81 13.64 24.59
C PHE A 258 -13.28 12.19 24.51
N PHE A 259 -12.39 11.23 24.80
CA PHE A 259 -12.65 9.79 24.72
C PHE A 259 -12.10 9.03 25.92
N PRO A 260 -12.50 9.35 27.17
CA PRO A 260 -11.86 8.81 28.37
C PRO A 260 -12.01 7.29 28.53
N LYS A 261 -13.14 6.70 28.13
CA LYS A 261 -13.41 5.27 28.28
C LYS A 261 -12.44 4.36 27.53
N PRO A 262 -12.13 4.57 26.23
CA PRO A 262 -11.15 3.77 25.51
C PRO A 262 -9.75 3.87 26.12
N LEU A 263 -9.33 5.04 26.60
CA LEU A 263 -7.99 5.24 27.15
C LEU A 263 -7.81 4.55 28.49
N THR A 264 -8.79 4.62 29.39
CA THR A 264 -8.74 3.96 30.72
C THR A 264 -8.69 2.44 30.63
N GLN A 265 -9.28 1.83 29.60
CA GLN A 265 -9.22 0.39 29.37
C GLN A 265 -7.83 -0.09 28.90
N ALA A 266 -7.00 0.82 28.38
CA ALA A 266 -5.65 0.55 27.91
C ALA A 266 -4.57 0.81 28.96
N LEU A 267 -4.90 1.46 30.10
CA LEU A 267 -3.94 1.82 31.16
C LEU A 267 -3.62 0.61 32.04
N GLY A 268 -2.44 0.01 31.86
CA GLY A 268 -1.79 -0.82 32.86
C GLY A 268 -1.14 0.04 33.96
N SER A 269 -0.87 -0.54 35.12
CA SER A 269 -0.18 0.10 36.24
C SER A 269 1.33 0.14 35.98
N GLY A 270 1.92 1.34 35.82
CA GLY A 270 3.35 1.57 35.67
C GLY A 270 3.65 2.81 34.80
N ASP A 271 4.88 3.29 34.86
CA ASP A 271 5.36 4.38 33.97
C ASP A 271 5.85 3.73 32.66
N PRO A 272 5.05 3.76 31.57
CA PRO A 272 5.33 2.98 30.37
C PRO A 272 6.39 3.66 29.51
N GLU A 273 7.22 2.86 28.85
CA GLU A 273 8.10 3.34 27.78
C GLU A 273 7.30 4.03 26.66
N VAL A 274 7.95 4.92 25.91
CA VAL A 274 7.32 5.70 24.82
C VAL A 274 6.58 4.79 23.82
N LEU A 275 7.12 3.61 23.54
CA LEU A 275 6.52 2.65 22.64
C LEU A 275 5.18 2.10 23.18
N GLU A 276 5.11 1.77 24.47
CA GLU A 276 3.87 1.31 25.09
C GLU A 276 2.81 2.41 25.14
N ARG A 277 3.22 3.65 25.46
CA ARG A 277 2.33 4.81 25.42
C ARG A 277 1.73 4.99 24.03
N LEU A 278 2.56 4.90 22.99
CA LEU A 278 2.11 4.98 21.62
C LEU A 278 1.14 3.84 21.27
N GLN A 279 1.44 2.60 21.62
CA GLN A 279 0.55 1.46 21.37
C GLN A 279 -0.82 1.64 22.04
N ARG A 280 -0.86 2.15 23.28
CA ARG A 280 -2.10 2.47 23.99
C ARG A 280 -2.90 3.57 23.28
N LEU A 281 -2.23 4.61 22.83
CA LEU A 281 -2.85 5.69 22.06
C LEU A 281 -3.47 5.16 20.77
N LEU A 282 -2.74 4.32 20.02
CA LEU A 282 -3.22 3.71 18.79
C LEU A 282 -4.44 2.81 19.02
N ASP A 283 -4.40 1.96 20.06
CA ASP A 283 -5.54 1.12 20.44
C ASP A 283 -6.76 1.98 20.82
N SER A 284 -6.55 3.04 21.59
CA SER A 284 -7.63 3.96 21.97
C SER A 284 -8.27 4.63 20.77
N ALA A 285 -7.46 5.10 19.82
CA ALA A 285 -7.96 5.73 18.60
C ALA A 285 -8.80 4.78 17.74
N LEU A 286 -8.37 3.51 17.60
CA LEU A 286 -9.15 2.50 16.89
C LEU A 286 -10.45 2.15 17.65
N ARG A 287 -10.41 2.01 18.98
CA ARG A 287 -11.61 1.75 19.79
C ARG A 287 -12.67 2.84 19.66
N VAL A 288 -12.27 4.11 19.58
CA VAL A 288 -13.20 5.21 19.32
C VAL A 288 -13.93 5.00 17.99
N ALA A 289 -13.18 4.69 16.93
CA ALA A 289 -13.77 4.45 15.62
C ALA A 289 -14.64 3.17 15.62
N GLU A 290 -14.15 2.08 16.19
CA GLU A 290 -14.87 0.80 16.28
C GLU A 290 -16.18 0.93 17.03
N PHE A 291 -16.19 1.60 18.19
CA PHE A 291 -17.41 1.82 18.98
C PHE A 291 -18.49 2.52 18.15
N ASN A 292 -18.14 3.63 17.50
CA ASN A 292 -19.09 4.42 16.73
C ASN A 292 -19.51 3.76 15.40
N LEU A 293 -18.68 2.88 14.86
CA LEU A 293 -19.00 2.08 13.68
C LEU A 293 -19.65 0.74 14.00
N ASN A 294 -19.89 0.45 15.30
CA ASN A 294 -20.46 -0.80 15.80
C ASN A 294 -19.62 -2.04 15.42
N LEU A 295 -18.30 -1.93 15.57
CA LEU A 295 -17.32 -2.98 15.29
C LEU A 295 -16.74 -3.53 16.60
N GLN A 296 -16.38 -4.81 16.59
CA GLN A 296 -15.67 -5.43 17.72
C GLN A 296 -14.15 -5.21 17.59
N PRO A 297 -13.43 -4.87 18.68
CA PRO A 297 -11.97 -4.66 18.66
C PRO A 297 -11.23 -6.02 18.64
N GLN A 298 -11.17 -6.67 17.48
CA GLN A 298 -10.55 -7.98 17.29
C GLN A 298 -9.50 -7.98 16.20
N GLY A 299 -8.44 -8.79 16.34
CA GLY A 299 -7.37 -8.94 15.36
C GLY A 299 -6.25 -7.93 15.54
N SER A 300 -5.32 -7.91 14.59
CA SER A 300 -4.18 -6.98 14.54
C SER A 300 -4.64 -5.53 14.30
N LEU A 301 -3.76 -4.56 14.57
CA LEU A 301 -4.03 -3.15 14.25
C LEU A 301 -4.32 -2.95 12.75
N ILE A 302 -3.70 -3.75 11.89
CA ILE A 302 -3.92 -3.72 10.44
C ILE A 302 -5.34 -4.22 10.09
N ASP A 303 -5.75 -5.36 10.65
CA ASP A 303 -7.09 -5.92 10.43
C ASP A 303 -8.19 -4.97 10.91
N ARG A 304 -8.00 -4.38 12.10
CA ARG A 304 -8.94 -3.43 12.69
C ARG A 304 -9.07 -2.18 11.82
N ARG A 305 -7.95 -1.64 11.34
CA ARG A 305 -7.91 -0.51 10.41
C ARG A 305 -8.71 -0.80 9.14
N HIS A 306 -8.49 -1.95 8.50
CA HIS A 306 -9.23 -2.33 7.28
C HIS A 306 -10.74 -2.44 7.52
N ARG A 307 -11.16 -3.01 8.67
CA ARG A 307 -12.58 -3.11 9.00
C ARG A 307 -13.22 -1.75 9.26
N ILE A 308 -12.52 -0.85 9.94
CA ILE A 308 -12.98 0.53 10.17
C ILE A 308 -13.15 1.26 8.84
N GLU A 309 -12.15 1.15 7.95
CA GLU A 309 -12.19 1.76 6.63
C GLU A 309 -13.40 1.27 5.82
N GLN A 310 -13.62 -0.04 5.79
CA GLN A 310 -14.76 -0.65 5.09
C GLN A 310 -16.11 -0.21 5.66
N ALA A 311 -16.28 -0.27 6.98
CA ALA A 311 -17.52 0.12 7.63
C ALA A 311 -17.85 1.61 7.44
N ALA A 312 -16.82 2.45 7.40
CA ALA A 312 -16.99 3.86 7.11
C ALA A 312 -17.33 4.10 5.63
N TRP A 313 -16.66 3.40 4.71
CA TRP A 313 -16.97 3.50 3.27
C TRP A 313 -18.37 3.01 2.93
N GLU A 314 -18.88 1.95 3.56
CA GLU A 314 -20.25 1.48 3.38
C GLU A 314 -21.30 2.53 3.78
N ARG A 315 -20.95 3.42 4.71
CA ARG A 315 -21.81 4.54 5.13
C ARG A 315 -21.67 5.78 4.26
N ILE A 316 -20.50 5.97 3.66
CA ILE A 316 -20.21 7.13 2.79
C ILE A 316 -20.64 6.85 1.36
N TYR A 317 -20.34 5.64 0.84
CA TYR A 317 -20.58 5.24 -0.55
C TYR A 317 -21.74 4.25 -0.64
N CYS A 318 -22.93 4.70 -0.28
CA CYS A 318 -24.12 3.84 -0.16
C CYS A 318 -25.27 4.25 -1.08
N LEU A 319 -25.12 5.29 -1.91
CA LEU A 319 -26.19 5.67 -2.85
C LEU A 319 -26.26 4.67 -4.01
N ASP A 320 -27.45 4.15 -4.28
CA ASP A 320 -27.72 3.35 -5.47
C ASP A 320 -27.53 4.20 -6.73
N GLU A 321 -27.17 3.56 -7.86
CA GLU A 321 -27.06 4.22 -9.17
C GLU A 321 -28.36 4.95 -9.58
N ALA A 322 -29.49 4.51 -9.04
CA ALA A 322 -30.77 5.15 -9.21
C ALA A 322 -30.98 6.42 -8.35
N GLY A 323 -30.00 6.88 -7.55
CA GLY A 323 -29.88 8.13 -6.74
C GLY A 323 -31.10 9.02 -6.45
N ASN A 324 -32.26 8.61 -6.90
CA ASN A 324 -33.38 9.46 -7.32
C ASN A 324 -34.65 9.34 -6.46
N ARG A 325 -34.65 8.65 -5.32
CA ARG A 325 -35.90 8.46 -4.56
C ARG A 325 -35.81 8.69 -3.06
N GLN A 326 -34.75 9.33 -2.58
CA GLN A 326 -34.72 9.73 -1.18
C GLN A 326 -35.40 11.09 -0.99
N SER A 327 -36.27 11.16 -0.01
CA SER A 327 -36.83 12.42 0.42
C SER A 327 -35.71 13.37 0.90
N PRO A 328 -35.93 14.70 0.93
CA PRO A 328 -34.94 15.64 1.48
C PRO A 328 -34.49 15.29 2.89
N VAL A 329 -35.35 14.69 3.71
CA VAL A 329 -35.03 14.25 5.08
C VAL A 329 -34.09 13.02 5.05
N GLU A 330 -34.43 12.01 4.25
CA GLU A 330 -33.55 10.82 4.10
C GLU A 330 -32.18 11.20 3.56
N TRP A 331 -32.11 12.10 2.58
CA TRP A 331 -30.88 12.65 2.07
C TRP A 331 -30.07 13.38 3.15
N GLY A 332 -30.74 14.21 3.98
CA GLY A 332 -30.12 14.91 5.09
C GLY A 332 -29.54 13.95 6.13
N LEU A 333 -30.27 12.89 6.47
CA LEU A 333 -29.82 11.86 7.41
C LEU A 333 -28.66 11.03 6.84
N ALA A 334 -28.72 10.64 5.56
CA ALA A 334 -27.63 9.94 4.89
C ALA A 334 -26.33 10.78 4.87
N ASN A 335 -26.43 12.07 4.58
CA ASN A 335 -25.30 13.01 4.66
C ASN A 335 -24.73 13.09 6.08
N ARG A 336 -25.58 13.10 7.12
CA ARG A 336 -25.13 13.12 8.50
C ARG A 336 -24.36 11.85 8.87
N ILE A 337 -24.88 10.68 8.48
CA ILE A 337 -24.22 9.39 8.68
C ILE A 337 -22.84 9.36 7.97
N ALA A 338 -22.77 9.86 6.74
CA ALA A 338 -21.52 9.95 5.99
C ALA A 338 -20.49 10.88 6.65
N GLN A 339 -20.93 12.01 7.20
CA GLN A 339 -20.08 12.95 7.95
C GLN A 339 -19.51 12.31 9.23
N GLU A 340 -20.32 11.58 9.99
CA GLU A 340 -19.88 10.85 11.18
C GLU A 340 -18.87 9.76 10.80
N ALA A 341 -19.16 8.98 9.75
CA ALA A 341 -18.24 7.95 9.26
C ALA A 341 -16.88 8.55 8.83
N GLN A 342 -16.89 9.72 8.19
CA GLN A 342 -15.67 10.45 7.81
C GLN A 342 -14.84 10.88 9.04
N LEU A 343 -15.50 11.27 10.13
CA LEU A 343 -14.83 11.60 11.40
C LEU A 343 -14.12 10.36 11.98
N HIS A 344 -14.76 9.19 11.91
CA HIS A 344 -14.15 7.95 12.42
C HIS A 344 -12.98 7.47 11.54
N LEU A 345 -13.00 7.73 10.23
CA LEU A 345 -11.84 7.53 9.37
C LEU A 345 -10.63 8.39 9.78
N TRP A 346 -10.87 9.58 10.35
CA TRP A 346 -9.78 10.42 10.84
C TRP A 346 -8.99 9.73 11.96
N HIS A 347 -9.66 9.08 12.94
CA HIS A 347 -9.00 8.32 14.00
C HIS A 347 -8.16 7.16 13.43
N MET A 348 -8.71 6.41 12.49
CA MET A 348 -8.01 5.31 11.82
C MET A 348 -6.76 5.81 11.07
N ARG A 349 -6.87 6.91 10.35
CA ARG A 349 -5.75 7.50 9.60
C ARG A 349 -4.65 8.06 10.49
N LEU A 350 -4.96 8.50 11.71
CA LEU A 350 -3.94 8.82 12.70
C LEU A 350 -3.13 7.58 13.05
N VAL A 351 -3.80 6.47 13.34
CA VAL A 351 -3.13 5.20 13.64
C VAL A 351 -2.24 4.74 12.48
N GLU A 352 -2.74 4.81 11.26
CA GLU A 352 -1.97 4.48 10.06
C GLU A 352 -0.67 5.29 9.97
N THR A 353 -0.73 6.59 10.25
CA THR A 353 0.43 7.46 10.20
C THR A 353 1.43 7.14 11.31
N PHE A 354 0.97 6.86 12.52
CA PHE A 354 1.86 6.52 13.65
C PHE A 354 2.49 5.14 13.50
N LEU A 355 1.74 4.11 13.09
CA LEU A 355 2.30 2.77 12.85
C LEU A 355 3.45 2.81 11.87
N ALA A 356 3.33 3.67 10.89
CA ALA A 356 4.36 3.87 9.91
C ALA A 356 5.58 4.66 10.43
N MET A 357 5.58 5.24 11.62
CA MET A 357 6.70 5.96 12.24
C MET A 357 7.46 5.13 13.28
N THR A 358 6.90 4.00 13.71
CA THR A 358 7.52 3.13 14.70
C THR A 358 8.47 2.13 14.04
N TYR A 359 9.77 2.36 14.19
CA TYR A 359 10.76 1.35 13.87
C TYR A 359 10.69 0.22 14.90
N PRO A 360 10.75 -1.07 14.48
CA PRO A 360 10.91 -2.17 15.42
C PRO A 360 12.16 -1.95 16.32
N PRO A 361 12.14 -2.37 17.59
CA PRO A 361 13.24 -2.11 18.54
C PRO A 361 14.62 -2.60 18.09
N HIS A 362 14.67 -3.55 17.17
CA HIS A 362 15.91 -4.14 16.65
C HIS A 362 16.19 -3.75 15.18
N SER A 363 15.49 -2.74 14.64
CA SER A 363 15.79 -2.24 13.30
C SER A 363 17.13 -1.52 13.27
N PRO A 364 17.92 -1.66 12.18
CA PRO A 364 19.11 -0.85 11.97
C PRO A 364 18.75 0.64 11.99
N ALA A 365 19.75 1.49 12.20
CA ALA A 365 19.55 2.94 12.15
C ALA A 365 18.85 3.32 10.81
N PRO A 366 17.89 4.26 10.84
CA PRO A 366 17.20 4.65 9.62
C PRO A 366 18.20 5.20 8.59
N THR A 367 17.97 4.82 7.34
CA THR A 367 18.74 5.37 6.21
C THR A 367 18.28 6.81 5.92
N PRO A 368 19.04 7.60 5.12
CA PRO A 368 18.60 8.93 4.71
C PRO A 368 17.22 8.95 4.04
N ILE A 369 16.83 7.86 3.36
CA ILE A 369 15.47 7.73 2.82
C ILE A 369 14.47 7.49 3.94
N GLY A 370 14.77 6.67 4.92
CA GLY A 370 13.91 6.41 6.07
C GLY A 370 13.67 7.66 6.93
N GLU A 371 14.69 8.50 7.14
CA GLU A 371 14.55 9.79 7.81
C GLU A 371 13.64 10.76 7.02
N ALA A 372 13.83 10.84 5.70
CA ALA A 372 12.99 11.64 4.82
C ALA A 372 11.52 11.16 4.83
N GLU A 373 11.31 9.85 4.78
CA GLU A 373 9.98 9.25 4.87
C GLU A 373 9.34 9.52 6.23
N SER A 374 10.08 9.47 7.31
CA SER A 374 9.61 9.83 8.66
C SER A 374 9.21 11.31 8.74
N ALA A 375 10.03 12.22 8.19
CA ALA A 375 9.70 13.65 8.15
C ALA A 375 8.42 13.92 7.34
N LEU A 376 8.22 13.23 6.20
CA LEU A 376 6.99 13.34 5.40
C LEU A 376 5.76 12.81 6.14
N ARG A 377 5.92 11.83 7.01
CA ARG A 377 4.82 11.32 7.83
C ARG A 377 4.45 12.27 8.96
N PHE A 378 5.45 12.85 9.63
CA PHE A 378 5.18 13.93 10.59
C PHE A 378 4.48 15.09 9.90
N TRP A 379 4.88 15.43 8.67
CA TRP A 379 4.15 16.43 7.88
C TRP A 379 2.69 16.03 7.65
N ALA A 380 2.44 14.79 7.25
CA ALA A 380 1.07 14.31 7.02
C ALA A 380 0.25 14.27 8.32
N LEU A 381 0.85 13.83 9.44
CA LEU A 381 0.22 13.81 10.75
C LEU A 381 -0.14 15.22 11.22
N ILE A 382 0.83 16.13 11.24
CA ILE A 382 0.64 17.52 11.70
C ILE A 382 -0.37 18.25 10.80
N SER A 383 -0.34 18.03 9.48
CA SER A 383 -1.36 18.56 8.58
C SER A 383 -2.77 18.08 8.97
N ARG A 384 -2.95 16.80 9.29
CA ARG A 384 -4.24 16.27 9.75
C ARG A 384 -4.67 16.87 11.09
N LEU A 385 -3.74 17.01 12.03
CA LEU A 385 -4.01 17.64 13.33
C LEU A 385 -4.42 19.11 13.19
N LYS A 386 -3.89 19.79 12.17
CA LYS A 386 -4.31 21.16 11.78
C LYS A 386 -5.64 21.20 11.01
N GLY A 387 -6.33 20.06 10.84
CA GLY A 387 -7.60 19.97 10.11
C GLY A 387 -7.45 19.98 8.59
N GLN A 388 -6.26 19.79 8.06
CA GLN A 388 -5.98 19.72 6.63
C GLN A 388 -5.96 18.27 6.13
N ASP A 389 -6.30 18.04 4.86
CA ASP A 389 -6.18 16.72 4.23
C ASP A 389 -4.84 16.64 3.45
N PRO A 390 -3.85 15.86 3.95
CA PRO A 390 -2.54 15.77 3.29
C PRO A 390 -2.62 15.22 1.86
N LEU A 391 -3.67 14.47 1.50
CA LEU A 391 -3.85 13.98 0.13
C LEU A 391 -4.20 15.09 -0.87
N LYS A 392 -4.71 16.22 -0.37
CA LYS A 392 -5.06 17.40 -1.16
C LYS A 392 -3.97 18.47 -1.14
N LEU A 393 -2.93 18.30 -0.33
CA LEU A 393 -1.80 19.21 -0.24
C LEU A 393 -0.66 18.75 -1.15
N PRO A 394 0.13 19.68 -1.69
CA PRO A 394 1.35 19.31 -2.39
C PRO A 394 2.35 18.68 -1.41
N THR A 395 2.73 17.43 -1.68
CA THR A 395 3.73 16.72 -0.87
C THR A 395 5.07 17.45 -0.93
N PRO A 396 5.73 17.72 0.20
CA PRO A 396 7.05 18.34 0.22
C PRO A 396 8.06 17.56 -0.61
N GLN A 397 8.77 18.24 -1.50
CA GLN A 397 9.82 17.64 -2.32
C GLN A 397 11.16 17.71 -1.58
N LEU A 398 11.70 16.56 -1.18
CA LEU A 398 12.96 16.46 -0.40
C LEU A 398 14.17 16.16 -1.30
N GLY A 399 13.97 15.99 -2.59
CA GLY A 399 15.03 15.72 -3.56
C GLY A 399 14.59 14.77 -4.67
N CYS A 400 15.49 14.58 -5.64
CA CYS A 400 15.28 13.63 -6.71
C CYS A 400 15.72 12.24 -6.28
N ARG A 401 14.92 11.21 -6.67
CA ARG A 401 15.14 9.82 -6.26
C ARG A 401 15.38 8.91 -7.44
N ARG A 402 16.06 7.81 -7.15
CA ARG A 402 16.13 6.61 -7.96
C ARG A 402 15.20 5.57 -7.36
N ALA A 403 14.46 4.84 -8.19
CA ALA A 403 13.73 3.63 -7.83
C ALA A 403 14.45 2.42 -8.43
N SER A 404 14.84 1.46 -7.60
CA SER A 404 15.45 0.19 -8.05
C SER A 404 14.52 -0.97 -7.72
N PHE A 405 14.35 -1.86 -8.69
CA PHE A 405 13.63 -3.12 -8.54
C PHE A 405 14.63 -4.26 -8.62
N THR A 406 14.72 -5.06 -7.56
CA THR A 406 15.59 -6.24 -7.51
C THR A 406 14.72 -7.50 -7.56
N ILE A 407 15.02 -8.37 -8.50
CA ILE A 407 14.27 -9.61 -8.74
C ILE A 407 14.85 -10.70 -7.86
N GLY A 408 14.00 -11.35 -7.05
CA GLY A 408 14.39 -12.46 -6.19
C GLY A 408 14.16 -13.82 -6.82
N ASP A 409 14.50 -14.86 -6.04
CA ASP A 409 14.30 -16.25 -6.45
C ASP A 409 12.80 -16.61 -6.54
N PRO A 410 12.42 -17.38 -7.55
CA PRO A 410 11.03 -17.75 -7.77
C PRO A 410 10.52 -18.72 -6.69
N VAL A 411 9.31 -18.49 -6.21
CA VAL A 411 8.62 -19.39 -5.29
C VAL A 411 7.59 -20.21 -6.09
N ASN A 412 7.81 -21.53 -6.16
CA ASN A 412 6.94 -22.42 -6.93
C ASN A 412 5.75 -22.91 -6.08
N VAL A 413 4.55 -22.39 -6.39
CA VAL A 413 3.30 -22.74 -5.71
C VAL A 413 2.86 -24.17 -6.07
N SER A 414 3.07 -24.59 -7.32
CA SER A 414 2.63 -25.90 -7.82
C SER A 414 3.31 -27.05 -7.08
N GLN A 415 4.57 -26.89 -6.70
CA GLN A 415 5.31 -27.90 -5.90
C GLN A 415 4.73 -28.09 -4.50
N ARG A 416 3.97 -27.13 -3.97
CA ARG A 416 3.36 -27.16 -2.65
C ARG A 416 1.89 -27.61 -2.66
N TRP A 417 1.40 -28.05 -3.81
CA TRP A 417 0.01 -28.47 -3.97
C TRP A 417 -0.38 -29.62 -3.03
N GLY A 418 0.51 -30.59 -2.83
CA GLY A 418 0.29 -31.69 -1.89
C GLY A 418 0.10 -31.24 -0.44
N ASP A 419 0.83 -30.21 -0.02
CA ASP A 419 0.67 -29.61 1.32
C ASP A 419 -0.65 -28.87 1.43
N TYR A 420 -1.05 -28.13 0.38
CA TYR A 420 -2.32 -27.46 0.33
C TYR A 420 -3.53 -28.42 0.39
N GLN A 421 -3.43 -29.57 -0.26
CA GLN A 421 -4.47 -30.61 -0.17
C GLN A 421 -4.58 -31.20 1.24
N ARG A 422 -3.45 -31.36 1.94
CA ARG A 422 -3.43 -31.87 3.31
C ARG A 422 -3.96 -30.86 4.34
N ASN A 423 -3.50 -29.61 4.27
CA ASN A 423 -3.92 -28.52 5.16
C ASN A 423 -3.82 -27.16 4.48
N ARG A 424 -4.94 -26.70 3.94
CA ARG A 424 -5.02 -25.44 3.18
C ARG A 424 -4.48 -24.24 3.97
N ARG A 425 -4.89 -24.08 5.22
CA ARG A 425 -4.51 -22.93 6.05
C ARG A 425 -3.01 -22.91 6.32
N GLN A 426 -2.46 -24.04 6.68
CA GLN A 426 -1.02 -24.16 6.98
C GLN A 426 -0.17 -23.94 5.71
N ALA A 427 -0.57 -24.51 4.58
CA ALA A 427 0.14 -24.32 3.31
C ALA A 427 0.16 -22.86 2.85
N VAL A 428 -0.98 -22.15 2.98
CA VAL A 428 -1.08 -20.72 2.67
C VAL A 428 -0.18 -19.90 3.61
N GLN A 429 -0.20 -20.21 4.91
CA GLN A 429 0.67 -19.52 5.87
C GLN A 429 2.16 -19.77 5.56
N SER A 430 2.56 -21.03 5.36
CA SER A 430 3.95 -21.36 5.03
C SER A 430 4.43 -20.68 3.76
N LEU A 431 3.60 -20.63 2.71
CA LEU A 431 3.93 -19.94 1.46
C LEU A 431 4.06 -18.40 1.67
N THR A 432 3.24 -17.83 2.54
CA THR A 432 3.29 -16.41 2.90
C THR A 432 4.57 -16.11 3.68
N ASP A 433 4.94 -16.96 4.64
CA ASP A 433 6.15 -16.81 5.47
C ASP A 433 7.43 -16.91 4.60
N ASP A 434 7.46 -17.85 3.65
CA ASP A 434 8.58 -17.98 2.72
C ASP A 434 8.70 -16.78 1.78
N LEU A 435 7.58 -16.26 1.30
CA LEU A 435 7.57 -15.03 0.51
C LEU A 435 8.07 -13.84 1.32
N GLN A 436 7.66 -13.73 2.59
CA GLN A 436 8.15 -12.70 3.50
C GLN A 436 9.65 -12.81 3.72
N GLN A 437 10.15 -14.02 3.95
CA GLN A 437 11.58 -14.28 4.11
C GLN A 437 12.36 -13.91 2.83
N ALA A 438 11.87 -14.29 1.65
CA ALA A 438 12.49 -13.93 0.38
C ALA A 438 12.59 -12.42 0.17
N LEU A 439 11.52 -11.66 0.47
CA LEU A 439 11.54 -10.20 0.40
C LEU A 439 12.49 -9.58 1.45
N MET A 440 12.56 -10.13 2.67
CA MET A 440 13.50 -9.68 3.70
C MET A 440 14.96 -9.92 3.29
N GLN A 441 15.26 -11.07 2.70
CA GLN A 441 16.60 -11.36 2.18
C GLN A 441 17.03 -10.36 1.10
N LEU A 442 16.15 -10.03 0.16
CA LEU A 442 16.39 -9.01 -0.85
C LEU A 442 16.63 -7.61 -0.26
N MET A 443 16.00 -7.29 0.87
CA MET A 443 16.23 -6.01 1.58
C MET A 443 17.62 -5.92 2.19
N HIS A 444 18.17 -7.04 2.68
CA HIS A 444 19.46 -7.10 3.36
C HIS A 444 20.64 -7.30 2.39
N SER A 445 20.38 -7.75 1.17
CA SER A 445 21.44 -8.04 0.18
C SER A 445 22.00 -6.80 -0.52
N HIS A 446 21.48 -5.63 -0.23
CA HIS A 446 21.79 -4.32 -0.84
C HIS A 446 21.76 -3.18 0.18
#